data_d5a4f9a2cf881aef05fb3c4c9da9bcb9
#
_entry.id   d5a4f9a2cf881aef05fb3c4c9da9bcb9
#
_cell.length_a   1.000
_cell.length_b   1.000
_cell.length_c   1.000
_cell.angle_alpha   90.00
_cell.angle_beta   90.00
_cell.angle_gamma   90.00
#
_symmetry.space_group_name_H-M   'P 1'
#
loop_
_entity.id
_entity.type
_entity.pdbx_description
1 polymer ?
#
loop_
_entity_poly.entity_id
_entity_poly.type
_entity_poly.pdbx_seq_one_letter_code
_entity_poly.pdbx_strand_id
1 'polypeptide(L)'
;MEQQEWIDGVFEETDTDYTIAGMNILYKEETEYLKKGVKLLCDKLHPSSVLEFGFGKGWTATEFQEQGIKRHVILEPNKEVYQMALDWKDNYDTDIEILNIFSWEFETDEKFDLVYDDRLEAISNEKHYEHMDKILPLKQWYAGNALQNDTRQISDYPIFFKLDGINYVQSLAKHGAYKKWQP
;
A
#
# COMPACT_ATOMS: atom_id res chain seq x y z
N MET A 1 2.49 -15.88 11.09
CA MET A 1 1.72 -16.58 10.02
C MET A 1 2.70 -17.07 8.97
N GLU A 2 2.56 -18.30 8.52
CA GLU A 2 3.36 -18.82 7.41
C GLU A 2 2.88 -18.23 6.08
N GLN A 3 3.80 -18.01 5.13
CA GLN A 3 3.47 -17.42 3.82
C GLN A 3 2.35 -18.18 3.08
N GLN A 4 2.39 -19.52 3.12
CA GLN A 4 1.39 -20.35 2.44
C GLN A 4 0.00 -20.21 3.08
N GLU A 5 -0.06 -20.05 4.39
CA GLU A 5 -1.31 -19.80 5.12
C GLU A 5 -1.95 -18.47 4.72
N TRP A 6 -1.11 -17.45 4.44
CA TRP A 6 -1.58 -16.18 3.90
C TRP A 6 -2.09 -16.31 2.46
N ILE A 7 -1.31 -16.99 1.59
CA ILE A 7 -1.65 -17.14 0.16
C ILE A 7 -3.01 -17.82 -0.02
N ASP A 8 -3.27 -18.87 0.78
CA ASP A 8 -4.47 -19.70 0.68
C ASP A 8 -5.56 -19.32 1.70
N GLY A 9 -5.31 -18.30 2.51
CA GLY A 9 -6.24 -17.84 3.55
C GLY A 9 -7.52 -17.28 2.97
N VAL A 10 -8.67 -17.65 3.56
CA VAL A 10 -9.98 -17.16 3.17
C VAL A 10 -10.11 -15.69 3.57
N PHE A 11 -10.59 -14.88 2.64
CA PHE A 11 -10.95 -13.49 2.89
C PHE A 11 -12.38 -13.41 3.45
N GLU A 12 -12.52 -12.89 4.65
CA GLU A 12 -13.81 -12.80 5.34
C GLU A 12 -14.14 -11.36 5.68
N GLU A 13 -15.41 -11.01 5.55
CA GLU A 13 -15.97 -9.73 5.97
C GLU A 13 -16.77 -9.90 7.25
N THR A 14 -16.47 -9.10 8.27
CA THR A 14 -17.22 -8.98 9.50
C THR A 14 -18.04 -7.67 9.54
N ASP A 15 -18.73 -7.39 10.64
CA ASP A 15 -19.46 -6.12 10.80
C ASP A 15 -18.51 -4.92 10.83
N THR A 16 -17.29 -5.06 11.34
CA THR A 16 -16.34 -3.98 11.61
C THR A 16 -15.05 -4.03 10.81
N ASP A 17 -14.68 -5.19 10.28
CA ASP A 17 -13.36 -5.42 9.71
C ASP A 17 -13.38 -6.44 8.57
N TYR A 18 -12.19 -6.64 7.98
CA TYR A 18 -11.89 -7.69 7.01
C TYR A 18 -10.72 -8.52 7.51
N THR A 19 -10.79 -9.83 7.33
CA THR A 19 -9.76 -10.75 7.80
C THR A 19 -9.25 -11.66 6.68
N ILE A 20 -8.01 -12.13 6.81
CA ILE A 20 -7.46 -13.25 6.05
C ILE A 20 -6.92 -14.26 7.05
N ALA A 21 -7.34 -15.52 6.94
CA ALA A 21 -6.96 -16.59 7.87
C ALA A 21 -7.14 -16.19 9.35
N GLY A 22 -8.22 -15.45 9.65
CA GLY A 22 -8.55 -14.95 11.00
C GLY A 22 -7.71 -13.79 11.51
N MET A 23 -6.81 -13.24 10.70
CA MET A 23 -6.04 -12.04 11.02
C MET A 23 -6.71 -10.80 10.41
N ASN A 24 -6.96 -9.77 11.22
CA ASN A 24 -7.49 -8.50 10.72
C ASN A 24 -6.50 -7.84 9.77
N ILE A 25 -6.99 -7.47 8.58
CA ILE A 25 -6.21 -6.80 7.56
C ILE A 25 -6.62 -5.36 7.32
N LEU A 26 -7.92 -5.05 7.55
CA LEU A 26 -8.50 -3.72 7.37
C LEU A 26 -9.66 -3.54 8.33
N TYR A 27 -9.81 -2.33 8.89
CA TYR A 27 -11.02 -1.92 9.59
C TYR A 27 -11.88 -1.04 8.69
N LYS A 28 -13.22 -1.24 8.71
CA LYS A 28 -14.14 -0.44 7.88
C LYS A 28 -14.07 1.05 8.19
N GLU A 29 -13.76 1.41 9.43
CA GLU A 29 -13.56 2.80 9.85
C GLU A 29 -12.32 3.47 9.23
N GLU A 30 -11.37 2.66 8.67
CA GLU A 30 -10.16 3.19 8.05
C GLU A 30 -10.38 3.75 6.65
N THR A 31 -11.51 3.40 6.00
CA THR A 31 -11.78 3.74 4.60
C THR A 31 -11.56 5.21 4.28
N GLU A 32 -12.15 6.09 5.08
CA GLU A 32 -12.12 7.53 4.81
C GLU A 32 -10.71 8.13 5.02
N TYR A 33 -9.97 7.67 6.02
CA TYR A 33 -8.64 8.19 6.21
C TYR A 33 -7.64 7.66 5.18
N LEU A 34 -7.76 6.40 4.75
CA LEU A 34 -6.94 5.81 3.69
C LEU A 34 -7.11 6.59 2.38
N LYS A 35 -8.35 6.78 1.94
CA LYS A 35 -8.65 7.59 0.75
C LYS A 35 -8.13 9.00 0.86
N LYS A 36 -8.35 9.66 1.99
CA LYS A 36 -7.84 11.01 2.22
C LYS A 36 -6.32 11.09 2.21
N GLY A 37 -5.64 10.08 2.76
CA GLY A 37 -4.19 9.96 2.72
C GLY A 37 -3.66 9.89 1.29
N VAL A 38 -4.23 9.01 0.46
CA VAL A 38 -3.89 8.88 -0.96
C VAL A 38 -4.13 10.19 -1.72
N LYS A 39 -5.29 10.83 -1.52
CA LYS A 39 -5.59 12.12 -2.15
C LYS A 39 -4.52 13.17 -1.82
N LEU A 40 -4.15 13.30 -0.55
CA LEU A 40 -3.12 14.25 -0.12
C LEU A 40 -1.74 13.96 -0.71
N LEU A 41 -1.40 12.67 -0.88
CA LEU A 41 -0.17 12.27 -1.58
C LEU A 41 -0.21 12.69 -3.04
N CYS A 42 -1.31 12.44 -3.73
CA CYS A 42 -1.49 12.82 -5.13
C CYS A 42 -1.47 14.34 -5.32
N ASP A 43 -2.15 15.09 -4.45
CA ASP A 43 -2.13 16.57 -4.46
C ASP A 43 -0.70 17.13 -4.25
N LYS A 44 0.14 16.44 -3.48
CA LYS A 44 1.50 16.88 -3.17
C LYS A 44 2.53 16.47 -4.21
N LEU A 45 2.42 15.25 -4.72
CA LEU A 45 3.47 14.63 -5.54
C LEU A 45 3.13 14.59 -7.02
N HIS A 46 1.83 14.68 -7.37
CA HIS A 46 1.32 14.54 -8.73
C HIS A 46 1.88 13.30 -9.46
N PRO A 47 1.82 12.09 -8.84
CA PRO A 47 2.38 10.90 -9.46
C PRO A 47 1.58 10.51 -10.69
N SER A 48 2.27 10.03 -11.71
CA SER A 48 1.66 9.43 -12.90
C SER A 48 1.68 7.90 -12.83
N SER A 49 2.62 7.35 -12.06
CA SER A 49 2.82 5.91 -11.88
C SER A 49 2.95 5.54 -10.40
N VAL A 50 2.27 4.45 -10.02
CA VAL A 50 2.25 3.94 -8.64
C VAL A 50 2.55 2.44 -8.63
N LEU A 51 3.41 2.02 -7.71
CA LEU A 51 3.58 0.63 -7.28
C LEU A 51 2.97 0.50 -5.88
N GLU A 52 1.90 -0.29 -5.76
CA GLU A 52 1.15 -0.50 -4.52
C GLU A 52 1.37 -1.91 -3.97
N PHE A 53 1.61 -2.02 -2.67
CA PHE A 53 1.77 -3.29 -1.97
C PHE A 53 0.53 -3.58 -1.13
N GLY A 54 -0.16 -4.67 -1.49
CA GLY A 54 -1.45 -5.06 -0.95
C GLY A 54 -2.61 -4.36 -1.67
N PHE A 55 -3.68 -5.10 -1.93
CA PHE A 55 -4.92 -4.56 -2.51
C PHE A 55 -6.02 -4.40 -1.45
N GLY A 56 -6.13 -5.37 -0.55
CA GLY A 56 -7.18 -5.40 0.47
C GLY A 56 -8.59 -5.33 -0.13
N LYS A 57 -9.31 -4.24 0.13
CA LYS A 57 -10.63 -3.95 -0.48
C LYS A 57 -10.54 -2.99 -1.67
N GLY A 58 -9.35 -2.60 -2.08
CA GLY A 58 -9.13 -1.69 -3.20
C GLY A 58 -9.52 -0.24 -2.92
N TRP A 59 -9.59 0.18 -1.66
CA TRP A 59 -9.96 1.57 -1.32
C TRP A 59 -8.89 2.55 -1.76
N THR A 60 -7.63 2.24 -1.49
CA THR A 60 -6.46 3.04 -1.90
C THR A 60 -6.26 2.97 -3.40
N ALA A 61 -6.37 1.79 -3.98
CA ALA A 61 -6.27 1.57 -5.43
C ALA A 61 -7.35 2.36 -6.19
N THR A 62 -8.60 2.35 -5.70
CA THR A 62 -9.70 3.14 -6.27
C THR A 62 -9.40 4.64 -6.20
N GLU A 63 -8.95 5.14 -5.05
CA GLU A 63 -8.62 6.55 -4.90
C GLU A 63 -7.47 6.96 -5.83
N PHE A 64 -6.43 6.13 -6.01
CA PHE A 64 -5.37 6.38 -6.98
C PHE A 64 -5.94 6.53 -8.41
N GLN A 65 -6.87 5.65 -8.82
CA GLN A 65 -7.51 5.77 -10.13
C GLN A 65 -8.36 7.03 -10.25
N GLU A 66 -9.10 7.41 -9.21
CA GLU A 66 -9.87 8.67 -9.17
C GLU A 66 -8.97 9.90 -9.24
N GLN A 67 -7.73 9.83 -8.74
CA GLN A 67 -6.72 10.88 -8.86
C GLN A 67 -6.01 10.89 -10.23
N GLY A 68 -6.33 9.97 -11.13
CA GLY A 68 -5.87 9.98 -12.52
C GLY A 68 -4.49 9.36 -12.75
N ILE A 69 -4.09 8.39 -11.92
CA ILE A 69 -2.89 7.57 -12.14
C ILE A 69 -3.01 6.84 -13.47
N LYS A 70 -1.93 6.84 -14.25
CA LYS A 70 -1.91 6.26 -15.62
C LYS A 70 -1.32 4.86 -15.66
N ARG A 71 -0.29 4.60 -14.84
CA ARG A 71 0.33 3.29 -14.66
C ARG A 71 0.21 2.87 -13.20
N HIS A 72 -0.42 1.73 -12.94
CA HIS A 72 -0.63 1.22 -11.59
C HIS A 72 -0.25 -0.26 -11.52
N VAL A 73 0.79 -0.59 -10.77
CA VAL A 73 1.17 -1.97 -10.48
C VAL A 73 0.79 -2.30 -9.05
N ILE A 74 0.05 -3.40 -8.85
CA ILE A 74 -0.44 -3.84 -7.53
C ILE A 74 0.11 -5.24 -7.26
N LEU A 75 0.75 -5.43 -6.10
CA LEU A 75 1.25 -6.72 -5.66
C LEU A 75 0.36 -7.25 -4.54
N GLU A 76 -0.35 -8.35 -4.81
CA GLU A 76 -1.27 -8.97 -3.86
C GLU A 76 -1.04 -10.48 -3.75
N PRO A 77 -0.46 -10.98 -2.65
CA PRO A 77 -0.12 -12.39 -2.53
C PRO A 77 -1.31 -13.30 -2.21
N ASN A 78 -2.39 -12.82 -1.57
CA ASN A 78 -3.55 -13.64 -1.26
C ASN A 78 -4.38 -13.92 -2.51
N LYS A 79 -4.73 -15.17 -2.77
CA LYS A 79 -5.40 -15.60 -4.01
C LYS A 79 -6.82 -15.04 -4.17
N GLU A 80 -7.60 -14.97 -3.08
CA GLU A 80 -8.97 -14.45 -3.15
C GLU A 80 -8.96 -12.92 -3.36
N VAL A 81 -8.09 -12.21 -2.63
CA VAL A 81 -7.94 -10.76 -2.79
C VAL A 81 -7.37 -10.41 -4.16
N TYR A 82 -6.43 -11.21 -4.68
CA TYR A 82 -5.94 -11.08 -6.05
C TYR A 82 -7.06 -11.22 -7.08
N GLN A 83 -7.96 -12.20 -6.93
CA GLN A 83 -9.11 -12.34 -7.84
C GLN A 83 -10.04 -11.12 -7.75
N MET A 84 -10.30 -10.62 -6.54
CA MET A 84 -11.08 -9.38 -6.35
C MET A 84 -10.42 -8.18 -7.05
N ALA A 85 -9.10 -8.10 -7.00
CA ALA A 85 -8.35 -7.05 -7.67
C ALA A 85 -8.44 -7.14 -9.21
N LEU A 86 -8.44 -8.36 -9.77
CA LEU A 86 -8.66 -8.56 -11.21
C LEU A 86 -10.06 -8.10 -11.63
N ASP A 87 -11.10 -8.47 -10.88
CA ASP A 87 -12.48 -8.07 -11.14
C ASP A 87 -12.65 -6.53 -11.00
N TRP A 88 -11.96 -5.92 -10.03
CA TRP A 88 -11.92 -4.46 -9.83
C TRP A 88 -11.26 -3.74 -11.01
N LYS A 89 -10.14 -4.27 -11.53
CA LYS A 89 -9.40 -3.70 -12.66
C LYS A 89 -10.28 -3.50 -13.90
N ASP A 90 -11.23 -4.39 -14.15
CA ASP A 90 -12.11 -4.35 -15.33
C ASP A 90 -13.00 -3.09 -15.39
N ASN A 91 -13.05 -2.31 -14.30
CA ASN A 91 -13.78 -1.03 -14.28
C ASN A 91 -12.96 0.15 -14.83
N TYR A 92 -11.70 -0.04 -15.20
CA TYR A 92 -10.79 1.03 -15.58
C TYR A 92 -10.10 0.75 -16.93
N ASP A 93 -9.94 1.79 -17.75
CA ASP A 93 -9.24 1.73 -19.04
C ASP A 93 -7.76 2.15 -18.94
N THR A 94 -7.23 2.31 -17.72
CA THR A 94 -5.84 2.71 -17.46
C THR A 94 -4.91 1.50 -17.48
N ASP A 95 -3.60 1.75 -17.55
CA ASP A 95 -2.58 0.69 -17.53
C ASP A 95 -2.39 0.15 -16.11
N ILE A 96 -3.23 -0.83 -15.75
CA ILE A 96 -3.19 -1.52 -14.45
C ILE A 96 -2.62 -2.92 -14.64
N GLU A 97 -1.63 -3.28 -13.83
CA GLU A 97 -1.08 -4.62 -13.73
C GLU A 97 -1.22 -5.12 -12.29
N ILE A 98 -1.71 -6.35 -12.14
CA ILE A 98 -1.88 -6.96 -10.83
C ILE A 98 -1.12 -8.27 -10.82
N LEU A 99 -0.26 -8.47 -9.82
CA LEU A 99 0.61 -9.64 -9.70
C LEU A 99 0.32 -10.38 -8.39
N ASN A 100 0.11 -11.69 -8.48
CA ASN A 100 -0.13 -12.55 -7.32
C ASN A 100 1.20 -13.00 -6.70
N ILE A 101 1.94 -12.06 -6.13
CA ILE A 101 3.25 -12.28 -5.53
C ILE A 101 3.43 -11.42 -4.27
N PHE A 102 4.37 -11.79 -3.43
CA PHE A 102 4.85 -10.91 -2.37
C PHE A 102 5.76 -9.81 -2.92
N SER A 103 5.84 -8.69 -2.22
CA SER A 103 6.66 -7.55 -2.63
C SER A 103 8.14 -7.89 -2.82
N TRP A 104 8.68 -8.82 -2.05
CA TRP A 104 10.09 -9.26 -2.16
C TRP A 104 10.37 -10.24 -3.30
N GLU A 105 9.34 -10.67 -4.02
CA GLU A 105 9.45 -11.50 -5.22
C GLU A 105 9.38 -10.68 -6.50
N PHE A 106 9.00 -9.40 -6.38
CA PHE A 106 8.87 -8.50 -7.52
C PHE A 106 10.21 -8.00 -8.00
N GLU A 107 10.52 -8.26 -9.26
CA GLU A 107 11.73 -7.77 -9.94
C GLU A 107 11.33 -6.92 -11.13
N THR A 108 11.90 -5.72 -11.24
CA THR A 108 11.60 -4.79 -12.33
C THR A 108 12.72 -3.77 -12.54
N ASP A 109 12.88 -3.33 -13.80
CA ASP A 109 13.66 -2.13 -14.16
C ASP A 109 12.76 -0.90 -14.33
N GLU A 110 11.43 -1.07 -14.19
CA GLU A 110 10.46 0.01 -14.28
C GLU A 110 10.61 0.96 -13.06
N LYS A 111 10.41 2.24 -13.32
CA LYS A 111 10.50 3.29 -12.32
C LYS A 111 9.12 3.88 -12.06
N PHE A 112 8.76 3.96 -10.79
CA PHE A 112 7.50 4.53 -10.36
C PHE A 112 7.72 5.87 -9.69
N ASP A 113 6.77 6.81 -9.86
CA ASP A 113 6.81 8.10 -9.18
C ASP A 113 6.56 7.92 -7.68
N LEU A 114 5.71 6.95 -7.32
CA LEU A 114 5.34 6.65 -5.94
C LEU A 114 5.31 5.13 -5.71
N VAL A 115 5.89 4.70 -4.61
CA VAL A 115 5.65 3.37 -4.02
C VAL A 115 4.80 3.55 -2.79
N TYR A 116 3.64 2.90 -2.77
CA TYR A 116 2.68 2.95 -1.68
C TYR A 116 2.66 1.60 -0.96
N ASP A 117 2.98 1.62 0.32
CA ASP A 117 3.11 0.41 1.14
C ASP A 117 2.09 0.44 2.28
N ASP A 118 1.05 -0.37 2.16
CA ASP A 118 0.00 -0.56 3.16
C ASP A 118 -0.13 -2.02 3.59
N ARG A 119 1.01 -2.73 3.58
CA ARG A 119 1.08 -4.14 3.97
C ARG A 119 0.95 -4.33 5.47
N LEU A 120 0.45 -5.48 5.87
CA LEU A 120 0.58 -5.95 7.24
C LEU A 120 2.03 -6.30 7.58
N GLU A 121 2.56 -5.71 8.66
CA GLU A 121 3.89 -6.04 9.18
C GLU A 121 4.03 -7.53 9.55
N ALA A 122 2.93 -8.19 9.94
CA ALA A 122 2.92 -9.58 10.36
C ALA A 122 3.38 -10.59 9.29
N ILE A 123 3.32 -10.20 8.01
CA ILE A 123 3.81 -10.99 6.88
C ILE A 123 5.09 -10.42 6.28
N SER A 124 5.57 -9.28 6.80
CA SER A 124 6.84 -8.68 6.38
C SER A 124 8.01 -9.52 6.88
N ASN A 125 9.08 -9.55 6.13
CA ASN A 125 10.33 -10.16 6.54
C ASN A 125 11.53 -9.28 6.14
N GLU A 126 12.73 -9.63 6.62
CA GLU A 126 13.95 -8.88 6.30
C GLU A 126 14.23 -8.80 4.79
N LYS A 127 13.81 -9.83 4.02
CA LYS A 127 13.98 -9.86 2.56
C LYS A 127 13.26 -8.71 1.87
N HIS A 128 12.12 -8.26 2.41
CA HIS A 128 11.40 -7.12 1.84
C HIS A 128 12.27 -5.86 1.85
N TYR A 129 12.90 -5.55 2.98
CA TYR A 129 13.73 -4.35 3.10
C TYR A 129 14.96 -4.37 2.20
N GLU A 130 15.60 -5.54 2.10
CA GLU A 130 16.73 -5.73 1.18
C GLU A 130 16.28 -5.58 -0.28
N HIS A 131 15.07 -6.04 -0.60
CA HIS A 131 14.51 -5.96 -1.94
C HIS A 131 14.13 -4.52 -2.33
N MET A 132 13.53 -3.77 -1.41
CA MET A 132 13.17 -2.37 -1.62
C MET A 132 14.37 -1.52 -2.09
N ASP A 133 15.54 -1.76 -1.52
CA ASP A 133 16.76 -1.08 -1.94
C ASP A 133 17.16 -1.35 -3.40
N LYS A 134 16.70 -2.45 -3.99
CA LYS A 134 16.99 -2.82 -5.37
C LYS A 134 16.00 -2.23 -6.37
N ILE A 135 14.72 -2.13 -5.98
CA ILE A 135 13.65 -1.72 -6.90
C ILE A 135 13.35 -0.23 -6.87
N LEU A 136 13.71 0.50 -5.79
CA LEU A 136 13.44 1.92 -5.67
C LEU A 136 14.58 2.77 -6.23
N PRO A 137 14.41 3.51 -7.31
CA PRO A 137 15.39 4.49 -7.77
C PRO A 137 15.46 5.70 -6.82
N LEU A 138 16.63 6.37 -6.81
CA LEU A 138 16.97 7.46 -5.89
C LEU A 138 16.00 8.65 -5.84
N LYS A 139 15.12 8.81 -6.81
CA LYS A 139 14.19 9.95 -6.91
C LYS A 139 12.73 9.60 -6.62
N GLN A 140 12.42 8.34 -6.40
CA GLN A 140 11.07 7.91 -6.09
C GLN A 140 10.67 8.25 -4.66
N TRP A 141 9.39 8.38 -4.45
CA TRP A 141 8.80 8.54 -3.14
C TRP A 141 8.26 7.21 -2.63
N TYR A 142 8.34 7.03 -1.34
CA TYR A 142 7.76 5.94 -0.60
C TYR A 142 6.77 6.49 0.41
N ALA A 143 5.59 5.92 0.48
CA ALA A 143 4.55 6.34 1.40
C ALA A 143 3.85 5.14 2.05
N GLY A 144 3.37 5.33 3.25
CA GLY A 144 2.56 4.37 3.99
C GLY A 144 1.67 5.09 5.00
N ASN A 145 0.66 4.43 5.50
CA ASN A 145 -0.28 5.00 6.47
C ASN A 145 0.19 4.80 7.91
N ALA A 146 -0.15 5.76 8.77
CA ALA A 146 0.11 5.66 10.20
C ALA A 146 -0.85 6.54 11.01
N LEU A 147 -1.12 6.14 12.25
CA LEU A 147 -1.68 7.04 13.25
C LEU A 147 -0.60 8.02 13.72
N GLN A 148 -0.97 9.27 14.04
CA GLN A 148 -0.04 10.31 14.46
C GLN A 148 0.87 9.89 15.63
N ASN A 149 0.41 8.99 16.49
CA ASN A 149 1.17 8.51 17.64
C ASN A 149 2.07 7.30 17.35
N ASP A 150 2.05 6.79 16.13
CA ASP A 150 2.93 5.70 15.72
C ASP A 150 4.30 6.26 15.34
N THR A 151 5.18 6.34 16.32
CA THR A 151 6.54 6.88 16.13
C THR A 151 7.42 6.05 15.21
N ARG A 152 7.03 4.80 14.93
CA ARG A 152 7.78 3.91 14.03
C ARG A 152 7.68 4.33 12.58
N GLN A 153 6.64 5.11 12.23
CA GLN A 153 6.33 5.53 10.86
C GLN A 153 6.50 7.03 10.60
N ILE A 154 7.12 7.77 11.52
CA ILE A 154 7.38 9.20 11.30
C ILE A 154 8.53 9.35 10.30
N SER A 155 8.22 9.83 9.11
CA SER A 155 9.17 10.09 8.03
C SER A 155 9.78 11.49 8.10
N ASP A 156 10.79 11.74 7.26
CA ASP A 156 11.38 13.08 7.10
C ASP A 156 10.34 14.10 6.56
N TYR A 157 9.24 13.63 5.98
CA TYR A 157 8.19 14.46 5.34
C TYR A 157 6.79 13.98 5.70
N PRO A 158 6.36 14.08 6.96
CA PRO A 158 5.00 13.67 7.32
C PRO A 158 3.96 14.63 6.74
N ILE A 159 2.84 14.08 6.30
CA ILE A 159 1.65 14.84 5.95
C ILE A 159 0.64 14.63 7.06
N PHE A 160 0.39 15.68 7.84
CA PHE A 160 -0.59 15.65 8.91
C PHE A 160 -1.96 16.05 8.40
N PHE A 161 -2.99 15.32 8.80
CA PHE A 161 -4.37 15.67 8.52
C PHE A 161 -5.31 15.25 9.67
N LYS A 162 -6.50 15.82 9.69
CA LYS A 162 -7.51 15.53 10.69
C LYS A 162 -8.79 15.06 10.01
N LEU A 163 -9.37 13.98 10.54
CA LEU A 163 -10.65 13.44 10.12
C LEU A 163 -11.44 13.07 11.38
N ASP A 164 -12.69 13.53 11.48
CA ASP A 164 -13.61 13.26 12.60
C ASP A 164 -13.00 13.45 14.00
N GLY A 165 -12.13 14.46 14.13
CA GLY A 165 -11.46 14.78 15.39
C GLY A 165 -10.18 13.99 15.66
N ILE A 166 -9.89 12.95 14.91
CA ILE A 166 -8.68 12.13 15.03
C ILE A 166 -7.57 12.70 14.16
N ASN A 167 -6.36 12.72 14.69
CA ASN A 167 -5.18 13.15 13.96
C ASN A 167 -4.50 11.94 13.33
N TYR A 168 -4.23 12.04 12.04
CA TYR A 168 -3.50 11.05 11.25
C TYR A 168 -2.23 11.65 10.69
N VAL A 169 -1.29 10.79 10.32
CA VAL A 169 -0.10 11.14 9.58
C VAL A 169 0.07 10.19 8.40
N GLN A 170 0.27 10.77 7.22
CA GLN A 170 0.72 10.02 6.07
C GLN A 170 2.24 10.05 6.07
N SER A 171 2.86 8.91 6.26
CA SER A 171 4.32 8.78 6.16
C SER A 171 4.77 8.94 4.72
N LEU A 172 5.77 9.78 4.50
CA LEU A 172 6.35 10.03 3.19
C LEU A 172 7.87 10.12 3.32
N ALA A 173 8.58 9.33 2.53
CA ALA A 173 10.05 9.35 2.49
C ALA A 173 10.57 9.27 1.06
N LYS A 174 11.70 9.91 0.82
CA LYS A 174 12.48 9.67 -0.40
C LYS A 174 13.24 8.37 -0.25
N HIS A 175 13.44 7.66 -1.36
CA HIS A 175 14.36 6.54 -1.39
C HIS A 175 15.74 6.96 -0.82
N GLY A 176 16.35 6.15 -0.01
CA GLY A 176 17.60 6.50 0.71
C GLY A 176 17.38 7.08 2.10
N ALA A 177 16.34 7.87 2.36
CA ALA A 177 15.92 8.22 3.71
C ALA A 177 15.30 7.01 4.44
N TYR A 178 14.68 6.12 3.68
CA TYR A 178 14.11 4.86 4.16
C TYR A 178 15.11 3.98 4.94
N LYS A 179 16.38 3.97 4.55
CA LYS A 179 17.42 3.20 5.29
C LYS A 179 17.61 3.62 6.75
N LYS A 180 17.21 4.84 7.10
CA LYS A 180 17.26 5.34 8.48
C LYS A 180 16.16 4.78 9.37
N TRP A 181 15.19 4.09 8.77
CA TRP A 181 13.97 3.61 9.39
C TRP A 181 14.01 2.15 9.82
N GLN A 182 15.07 1.45 9.52
CA GLN A 182 15.24 0.07 9.96
C GLN A 182 15.42 0.07 11.47
N PRO A 183 14.60 -0.70 12.24
CA PRO A 183 14.72 -0.81 13.68
C PRO A 183 16.06 -1.39 14.11
#